data_8ed71e52d8f168a47ead578b0c53922a
#
_entry.id   8ed71e52d8f168a47ead578b0c53922a
#
_cell.length_a   1.000
_cell.length_b   1.000
_cell.length_c   1.000
_cell.angle_alpha   90.00
_cell.angle_beta   90.00
_cell.angle_gamma   90.00
#
_symmetry.space_group_name_H-M   'P 1'
#
loop_
_entity.id
_entity.type
_entity.pdbx_description
1 polymer ?
#
loop_
_entity_poly.entity_id
_entity_poly.type
_entity_poly.pdbx_seq_one_letter_code
_entity_poly.pdbx_strand_id
1 'polypeptide(L)'
;SGRILVELPGAKDVDRVKNLLQSTAQLEFWETHKNNQFMNFLAQANEYLKTIAEDQINNAEEDVKSSIDDLLADVEAQDSTSIVSINPLLDLIVGYGIQGGPVLAQFASKDSEKVMGYLDTPEVRKLLPRNLRYTKFAWGKPEQNSEIIDLYALKSNRDDIAPLSGGVVVDAMQSYDMSGSPAVSM
;
A
#
# COMPACT_ATOMS: atom_id res chain seq x y z
N SER A 1 10.21 31.95 23.21
CA SER A 1 9.53 31.29 22.10
C SER A 1 10.16 31.75 20.79
N GLY A 2 11.00 30.93 20.17
CA GLY A 2 11.60 31.23 18.87
C GLY A 2 10.53 31.15 17.78
N ARG A 3 10.39 32.19 16.98
CA ARG A 3 9.59 32.17 15.75
C ARG A 3 10.55 32.01 14.58
N ILE A 4 10.25 31.13 13.65
CA ILE A 4 10.96 31.00 12.38
C ILE A 4 10.10 31.70 11.32
N LEU A 5 10.64 32.72 10.66
CA LEU A 5 10.03 33.35 9.51
C LEU A 5 10.57 32.65 8.24
N VAL A 6 9.68 32.13 7.42
CA VAL A 6 10.04 31.50 6.15
C VAL A 6 9.42 32.34 5.02
N GLU A 7 10.25 32.92 4.17
CA GLU A 7 9.83 33.67 2.99
C GLU A 7 10.08 32.80 1.74
N LEU A 8 9.03 32.56 0.95
CA LEU A 8 9.09 31.78 -0.26
C LEU A 8 8.68 32.64 -1.45
N PRO A 9 9.60 33.41 -2.03
CA PRO A 9 9.31 34.24 -3.18
C PRO A 9 8.87 33.38 -4.38
N GLY A 10 7.74 33.75 -4.99
CA GLY A 10 7.20 33.04 -6.16
C GLY A 10 6.27 31.85 -5.88
N ALA A 11 5.92 31.58 -4.62
CA ALA A 11 4.95 30.55 -4.29
C ALA A 11 3.55 30.93 -4.82
N LYS A 12 3.06 30.16 -5.80
CA LYS A 12 1.73 30.39 -6.39
C LYS A 12 0.59 29.76 -5.58
N ASP A 13 0.90 28.75 -4.77
CA ASP A 13 -0.05 28.01 -3.95
C ASP A 13 0.37 28.07 -2.48
N VAL A 14 -0.16 29.07 -1.78
CA VAL A 14 0.18 29.35 -0.37
C VAL A 14 -0.30 28.23 0.56
N ASP A 15 -1.47 27.64 0.30
CA ASP A 15 -2.04 26.59 1.14
C ASP A 15 -1.24 25.28 1.02
N ARG A 16 -0.81 24.95 -0.17
CA ARG A 16 0.08 23.80 -0.39
C ARG A 16 1.42 23.96 0.31
N VAL A 17 2.01 25.16 0.22
CA VAL A 17 3.28 25.48 0.89
C VAL A 17 3.11 25.45 2.41
N LYS A 18 2.01 26.00 2.94
CA LYS A 18 1.70 25.96 4.36
C LYS A 18 1.56 24.51 4.86
N ASN A 19 0.86 23.66 4.13
CA ASN A 19 0.70 22.25 4.45
C ASN A 19 2.05 21.51 4.42
N LEU A 20 2.92 21.80 3.44
CA LEU A 20 4.27 21.25 3.38
C LEU A 20 5.14 21.66 4.56
N LEU A 21 5.08 22.94 4.96
CA LEU A 21 5.85 23.46 6.11
C LEU A 21 5.31 22.97 7.45
N GLN A 22 4.02 22.68 7.54
CA GLN A 22 3.39 22.13 8.73
C GLN A 22 3.51 20.61 8.83
N SER A 23 3.81 19.93 7.72
CA SER A 23 4.04 18.48 7.73
C SER A 23 5.39 18.21 8.41
N THR A 24 5.38 17.35 9.41
CA THR A 24 6.62 16.86 10.06
C THR A 24 7.25 15.70 9.29
N ALA A 25 6.98 15.63 7.99
CA ALA A 25 7.50 14.58 7.13
C ALA A 25 9.02 14.63 7.09
N GLN A 26 9.65 13.53 7.43
CA GLN A 26 11.10 13.34 7.28
C GLN A 26 11.37 12.79 5.89
N LEU A 27 12.39 13.32 5.22
CA LEU A 27 12.88 12.75 3.99
C LEU A 27 13.73 11.51 4.33
N GLU A 28 13.34 10.40 3.76
CA GLU A 28 14.02 9.11 3.92
C GLU A 28 14.30 8.49 2.55
N PHE A 29 15.45 7.86 2.42
CA PHE A 29 15.83 7.14 1.21
C PHE A 29 15.89 5.65 1.51
N TRP A 30 15.08 4.90 0.80
CA TRP A 30 14.95 3.46 0.94
C TRP A 30 15.31 2.76 -0.36
N GLU A 31 16.10 1.71 -0.29
CA GLU A 31 16.25 0.80 -1.41
C GLU A 31 15.00 -0.05 -1.56
N THR A 32 14.61 -0.34 -2.79
CA THR A 32 13.51 -1.24 -3.11
C THR A 32 14.01 -2.66 -3.38
N HIS A 33 13.17 -3.63 -3.06
CA HIS A 33 13.30 -4.98 -3.58
C HIS A 33 12.79 -5.06 -5.02
N LYS A 34 13.22 -6.09 -5.75
CA LYS A 34 12.69 -6.40 -7.07
C LYS A 34 11.37 -7.18 -6.94
N ASN A 35 10.37 -6.84 -7.77
CA ASN A 35 9.04 -7.44 -7.72
C ASN A 35 9.03 -8.97 -7.91
N ASN A 36 9.92 -9.52 -8.73
CA ASN A 36 10.00 -10.95 -8.97
C ASN A 36 10.29 -11.79 -7.71
N GLN A 37 10.84 -11.17 -6.66
CA GLN A 37 11.11 -11.84 -5.38
C GLN A 37 9.84 -12.08 -4.55
N PHE A 38 8.74 -11.38 -4.90
CA PHE A 38 7.49 -11.39 -4.13
C PHE A 38 6.35 -12.18 -4.77
N MET A 39 6.51 -12.69 -5.99
CA MET A 39 5.43 -13.40 -6.68
C MET A 39 4.91 -14.59 -5.87
N ASN A 40 5.82 -15.42 -5.33
CA ASN A 40 5.44 -16.55 -4.48
C ASN A 40 4.80 -16.10 -3.15
N PHE A 41 5.28 -15.00 -2.58
CA PHE A 41 4.70 -14.44 -1.35
C PHE A 41 3.26 -13.96 -1.60
N LEU A 42 3.02 -13.20 -2.67
CA LEU A 42 1.67 -12.71 -3.00
C LEU A 42 0.70 -13.88 -3.26
N ALA A 43 1.16 -14.92 -3.94
CA ALA A 43 0.35 -16.12 -4.17
C ALA A 43 0.00 -16.83 -2.84
N GLN A 44 0.99 -17.05 -1.96
CA GLN A 44 0.78 -17.68 -0.65
C GLN A 44 -0.10 -16.82 0.26
N ALA A 45 0.09 -15.50 0.24
CA ALA A 45 -0.74 -14.56 0.99
C ALA A 45 -2.20 -14.64 0.52
N ASN A 46 -2.42 -14.68 -0.80
CA ASN A 46 -3.77 -14.82 -1.35
C ASN A 46 -4.44 -16.13 -0.93
N GLU A 47 -3.72 -17.27 -1.01
CA GLU A 47 -4.26 -18.57 -0.57
C GLU A 47 -4.61 -18.56 0.94
N TYR A 48 -3.76 -17.98 1.76
CA TYR A 48 -4.05 -17.83 3.19
C TYR A 48 -5.31 -16.97 3.44
N LEU A 49 -5.43 -15.84 2.75
CA LEU A 49 -6.61 -14.96 2.88
C LEU A 49 -7.88 -15.63 2.37
N LYS A 50 -7.77 -16.48 1.35
CA LYS A 50 -8.89 -17.27 0.84
C LYS A 50 -9.40 -18.26 1.89
N THR A 51 -8.52 -18.98 2.56
CA THR A 51 -8.94 -19.91 3.64
C THR A 51 -9.67 -19.20 4.76
N ILE A 52 -9.22 -18.00 5.17
CA ILE A 52 -9.92 -17.19 6.17
C ILE A 52 -11.30 -16.76 5.68
N ALA A 53 -11.42 -16.33 4.42
CA ALA A 53 -12.69 -15.92 3.87
C ALA A 53 -13.69 -17.09 3.80
N GLU A 54 -13.24 -18.28 3.41
CA GLU A 54 -14.04 -19.51 3.40
C GLU A 54 -14.49 -19.92 4.81
N ASP A 55 -13.60 -19.83 5.80
CA ASP A 55 -13.94 -20.14 7.20
C ASP A 55 -14.98 -19.16 7.79
N GLN A 56 -14.89 -17.89 7.42
CA GLN A 56 -15.86 -16.88 7.86
C GLN A 56 -17.27 -17.15 7.27
N ILE A 57 -17.33 -17.62 6.03
CA ILE A 57 -18.61 -17.96 5.39
C ILE A 57 -19.22 -19.21 6.05
N ASN A 58 -18.42 -20.26 6.22
CA ASN A 58 -18.89 -21.50 6.83
C ASN A 58 -19.42 -21.25 8.27
N ASN A 59 -18.72 -20.41 9.05
CA ASN A 59 -19.15 -20.04 10.39
C ASN A 59 -20.42 -19.16 10.38
N ALA A 60 -20.54 -18.24 9.40
CA ALA A 60 -21.74 -17.42 9.24
C ALA A 60 -22.96 -18.27 8.81
N GLU A 61 -22.78 -19.32 8.02
CA GLU A 61 -23.84 -20.23 7.63
C GLU A 61 -24.33 -21.10 8.82
N GLU A 62 -23.46 -21.46 9.77
CA GLU A 62 -23.85 -22.18 10.99
C GLU A 62 -24.67 -21.30 11.94
N ASP A 63 -24.28 -20.03 12.14
CA ASP A 63 -25.03 -19.07 12.97
C ASP A 63 -26.36 -18.67 12.32
N VAL A 64 -26.42 -18.60 10.98
CA VAL A 64 -27.64 -18.27 10.24
C VAL A 64 -28.60 -19.45 10.22
N LYS A 65 -28.16 -20.70 10.11
CA LYS A 65 -29.02 -21.89 10.14
C LYS A 65 -29.78 -22.04 11.48
N SER A 66 -29.18 -21.60 12.59
CA SER A 66 -29.87 -21.62 13.90
C SER A 66 -30.90 -20.52 14.05
N SER A 67 -30.88 -19.47 13.25
CA SER A 67 -31.79 -18.32 13.30
C SER A 67 -32.84 -18.30 12.17
N ILE A 68 -32.67 -19.09 11.11
CA ILE A 68 -33.55 -19.11 9.94
C ILE A 68 -34.74 -20.03 10.09
N ASP A 69 -34.69 -21.04 10.94
CA ASP A 69 -35.84 -21.93 11.19
C ASP A 69 -37.07 -21.19 11.80
N ASP A 70 -36.85 -19.99 12.34
CA ASP A 70 -37.91 -19.18 12.96
C ASP A 70 -38.43 -18.02 12.09
N LEU A 71 -37.82 -17.75 10.90
CA LEU A 71 -38.12 -16.57 10.05
C LEU A 71 -38.50 -16.89 8.61
N LEU A 72 -38.62 -18.16 8.20
CA LEU A 72 -38.93 -18.58 6.83
C LEU A 72 -40.43 -18.61 6.47
N ALA A 73 -41.23 -17.66 7.01
CA ALA A 73 -42.62 -17.56 6.57
C ALA A 73 -42.90 -16.44 5.55
N ASP A 74 -42.07 -15.43 5.40
CA ASP A 74 -42.43 -14.29 4.57
C ASP A 74 -41.20 -13.46 4.16
N VAL A 75 -40.41 -13.87 3.17
CA VAL A 75 -39.72 -12.91 2.28
C VAL A 75 -39.16 -13.60 1.03
N GLU A 76 -39.68 -13.17 -0.12
CA GLU A 76 -39.12 -13.49 -1.44
C GLU A 76 -37.65 -13.05 -1.57
N ALA A 77 -36.85 -13.90 -2.20
CA ALA A 77 -35.43 -13.78 -2.44
C ALA A 77 -35.04 -12.41 -3.00
N GLN A 78 -34.31 -11.60 -2.23
CA GLN A 78 -33.39 -10.63 -2.80
C GLN A 78 -31.97 -11.19 -2.69
N ASP A 79 -31.44 -11.43 -3.88
CA ASP A 79 -30.11 -11.91 -4.21
C ASP A 79 -29.04 -11.02 -3.55
N SER A 80 -28.58 -11.42 -2.36
CA SER A 80 -27.40 -10.86 -1.71
C SER A 80 -26.35 -11.96 -1.54
N THR A 81 -26.02 -12.62 -2.65
CA THR A 81 -24.74 -13.31 -2.75
C THR A 81 -23.66 -12.23 -2.73
N SER A 82 -23.15 -11.91 -1.55
CA SER A 82 -21.84 -11.27 -1.46
C SER A 82 -20.88 -12.17 -2.25
N ILE A 83 -20.47 -11.71 -3.42
CA ILE A 83 -19.48 -12.38 -4.25
C ILE A 83 -18.22 -12.45 -3.39
N VAL A 84 -18.01 -13.61 -2.79
CA VAL A 84 -16.75 -13.89 -2.10
C VAL A 84 -15.70 -13.86 -3.17
N SER A 85 -14.85 -12.86 -3.12
CA SER A 85 -13.73 -12.75 -4.04
C SER A 85 -12.91 -14.04 -3.94
N ILE A 86 -12.85 -14.78 -5.06
CA ILE A 86 -12.14 -16.07 -5.13
C ILE A 86 -10.65 -15.86 -4.78
N ASN A 87 -10.11 -14.66 -5.04
CA ASN A 87 -8.73 -14.27 -4.76
C ASN A 87 -8.70 -12.92 -4.04
N PRO A 88 -8.86 -12.89 -2.68
CA PRO A 88 -9.04 -11.66 -1.93
C PRO A 88 -7.98 -10.59 -2.13
N LEU A 89 -6.73 -10.99 -2.40
CA LEU A 89 -5.62 -10.07 -2.67
C LEU A 89 -5.37 -9.90 -4.17
N LEU A 90 -5.34 -10.98 -4.94
CA LEU A 90 -4.95 -10.93 -6.35
C LEU A 90 -6.01 -10.25 -7.22
N ASP A 91 -7.30 -10.37 -6.89
CA ASP A 91 -8.39 -9.71 -7.63
C ASP A 91 -8.39 -8.19 -7.45
N LEU A 92 -7.67 -7.67 -6.45
CA LEU A 92 -7.46 -6.23 -6.25
C LEU A 92 -6.33 -5.65 -7.09
N ILE A 93 -5.49 -6.52 -7.70
CA ILE A 93 -4.37 -6.08 -8.52
C ILE A 93 -4.89 -5.59 -9.88
N VAL A 94 -4.67 -4.32 -10.17
CA VAL A 94 -5.04 -3.69 -11.45
C VAL A 94 -3.94 -3.90 -12.50
N GLY A 95 -2.69 -3.98 -12.06
CA GLY A 95 -1.54 -4.17 -12.93
C GLY A 95 -0.29 -4.59 -12.17
N TYR A 96 0.71 -5.02 -12.91
CA TYR A 96 2.03 -5.38 -12.37
C TYR A 96 3.09 -4.42 -12.90
N GLY A 97 4.09 -4.15 -12.09
CA GLY A 97 5.28 -3.42 -12.54
C GLY A 97 6.10 -4.22 -13.57
N ILE A 98 7.00 -3.52 -14.24
CA ILE A 98 7.94 -4.16 -15.19
C ILE A 98 8.73 -5.24 -14.44
N GLN A 99 8.88 -6.40 -15.03
CA GLN A 99 9.56 -7.55 -14.42
C GLN A 99 11.00 -7.17 -13.98
N GLY A 100 11.29 -7.43 -12.71
CA GLY A 100 12.57 -7.05 -12.11
C GLY A 100 12.67 -5.58 -11.70
N GLY A 101 11.59 -4.82 -11.89
CA GLY A 101 11.47 -3.42 -11.43
C GLY A 101 11.09 -3.31 -9.95
N PRO A 102 11.00 -2.07 -9.45
CA PRO A 102 10.72 -1.78 -8.04
C PRO A 102 9.22 -1.85 -7.69
N VAL A 103 8.34 -1.63 -8.66
CA VAL A 103 6.88 -1.66 -8.45
C VAL A 103 6.43 -3.11 -8.33
N LEU A 104 5.86 -3.44 -7.19
CA LEU A 104 5.41 -4.80 -6.88
C LEU A 104 4.15 -5.15 -7.66
N ALA A 105 3.14 -4.32 -7.48
CA ALA A 105 1.86 -4.38 -8.16
C ALA A 105 1.17 -3.01 -8.06
N GLN A 106 0.12 -2.84 -8.85
CA GLN A 106 -0.69 -1.62 -8.91
C GLN A 106 -2.10 -1.93 -8.40
N PHE A 107 -2.65 -1.01 -7.63
CA PHE A 107 -3.96 -1.16 -6.99
C PHE A 107 -4.79 0.11 -7.17
N ALA A 108 -6.10 0.00 -7.03
CA ALA A 108 -6.94 1.17 -6.92
C ALA A 108 -6.73 1.85 -5.56
N SER A 109 -6.64 3.18 -5.54
CA SER A 109 -6.40 3.98 -4.32
C SER A 109 -7.40 3.69 -3.20
N LYS A 110 -8.66 3.42 -3.58
CA LYS A 110 -9.74 3.07 -2.63
C LYS A 110 -9.47 1.76 -1.86
N ASP A 111 -8.71 0.84 -2.43
CA ASP A 111 -8.42 -0.47 -1.85
C ASP A 111 -7.10 -0.48 -1.04
N SER A 112 -6.40 0.65 -0.99
CA SER A 112 -5.07 0.77 -0.36
C SER A 112 -5.04 0.34 1.11
N GLU A 113 -6.01 0.76 1.91
CA GLU A 113 -6.08 0.39 3.33
C GLU A 113 -6.35 -1.11 3.49
N LYS A 114 -7.25 -1.67 2.68
CA LYS A 114 -7.58 -3.09 2.69
C LYS A 114 -6.37 -3.95 2.34
N VAL A 115 -5.67 -3.60 1.26
CA VAL A 115 -4.46 -4.30 0.82
C VAL A 115 -3.37 -4.22 1.87
N MET A 116 -3.13 -3.04 2.46
CA MET A 116 -2.13 -2.89 3.52
C MET A 116 -2.50 -3.71 4.75
N GLY A 117 -3.78 -3.73 5.14
CA GLY A 117 -4.27 -4.58 6.23
C GLY A 117 -4.01 -6.07 5.98
N TYR A 118 -4.17 -6.54 4.77
CA TYR A 118 -3.82 -7.92 4.39
C TYR A 118 -2.32 -8.19 4.51
N LEU A 119 -1.48 -7.31 3.97
CA LEU A 119 -0.04 -7.48 3.97
C LEU A 119 0.59 -7.34 5.36
N ASP A 120 -0.02 -6.56 6.27
CA ASP A 120 0.46 -6.35 7.63
C ASP A 120 -0.08 -7.39 8.63
N THR A 121 -1.00 -8.26 8.20
CA THR A 121 -1.46 -9.38 9.03
C THR A 121 -0.27 -10.23 9.48
N PRO A 122 -0.11 -10.52 10.78
CA PRO A 122 1.06 -11.24 11.31
C PRO A 122 1.30 -12.60 10.65
N GLU A 123 0.22 -13.30 10.30
CA GLU A 123 0.27 -14.61 9.63
C GLU A 123 0.77 -14.47 8.19
N VAL A 124 0.30 -13.47 7.46
CA VAL A 124 0.78 -13.14 6.10
C VAL A 124 2.25 -12.72 6.15
N ARG A 125 2.63 -11.91 7.12
CA ARG A 125 4.04 -11.49 7.33
C ARG A 125 4.98 -12.69 7.56
N LYS A 126 4.52 -13.76 8.21
CA LYS A 126 5.30 -14.99 8.42
C LYS A 126 5.58 -15.76 7.13
N LEU A 127 4.79 -15.54 6.06
CA LEU A 127 5.01 -16.17 4.75
C LEU A 127 6.21 -15.54 3.99
N LEU A 128 6.70 -14.39 4.43
CA LEU A 128 7.89 -13.78 3.84
C LEU A 128 9.11 -14.68 4.04
N PRO A 129 9.92 -14.91 3.00
CA PRO A 129 11.21 -15.57 3.12
C PRO A 129 12.11 -14.88 4.16
N ARG A 130 13.01 -15.62 4.80
CA ARG A 130 13.88 -15.09 5.87
C ARG A 130 14.67 -13.85 5.47
N ASN A 131 15.13 -13.79 4.23
CA ASN A 131 15.86 -12.65 3.66
C ASN A 131 14.98 -11.42 3.37
N LEU A 132 13.65 -11.59 3.35
CA LEU A 132 12.66 -10.53 3.08
C LEU A 132 11.81 -10.18 4.33
N ARG A 133 12.09 -10.80 5.47
CA ARG A 133 11.24 -10.67 6.68
C ARG A 133 11.06 -9.25 7.20
N TYR A 134 12.03 -8.37 6.93
CA TYR A 134 12.00 -6.97 7.34
C TYR A 134 11.51 -6.03 6.24
N THR A 135 10.93 -6.58 5.16
CA THR A 135 10.36 -5.75 4.10
C THR A 135 9.30 -4.82 4.67
N LYS A 136 9.39 -3.55 4.31
CA LYS A 136 8.36 -2.55 4.56
C LYS A 136 7.57 -2.31 3.27
N PHE A 137 6.27 -2.47 3.31
CA PHE A 137 5.42 -2.13 2.19
C PHE A 137 5.07 -0.65 2.25
N ALA A 138 5.09 0.03 1.11
CA ALA A 138 4.78 1.45 1.01
C ALA A 138 4.06 1.76 -0.30
N TRP A 139 3.14 2.70 -0.24
CA TRP A 139 2.46 3.23 -1.42
C TRP A 139 3.26 4.32 -2.09
N GLY A 140 3.28 4.30 -3.40
CA GLY A 140 3.74 5.42 -4.21
C GLY A 140 2.73 6.56 -4.20
N LYS A 141 3.20 7.72 -4.61
CA LYS A 141 2.30 8.86 -4.83
C LYS A 141 1.49 8.61 -6.11
N PRO A 142 0.16 8.75 -6.08
CA PRO A 142 -0.64 8.64 -7.29
C PRO A 142 -0.25 9.73 -8.30
N GLU A 143 -0.25 9.39 -9.56
CA GLU A 143 -0.11 10.37 -10.63
C GLU A 143 -1.32 11.33 -10.65
N GLN A 144 -1.13 12.52 -11.25
CA GLN A 144 -2.23 13.49 -11.36
C GLN A 144 -3.40 12.86 -12.13
N ASN A 145 -4.57 12.89 -11.51
CA ASN A 145 -5.83 12.31 -12.04
C ASN A 145 -5.83 10.78 -12.20
N SER A 146 -4.92 10.06 -11.54
CA SER A 146 -4.94 8.59 -11.49
C SER A 146 -5.54 8.12 -10.16
N GLU A 147 -6.45 7.16 -10.24
CA GLU A 147 -6.95 6.41 -9.08
C GLU A 147 -6.11 5.16 -8.80
N ILE A 148 -5.04 4.97 -9.57
CA ILE A 148 -4.12 3.83 -9.43
C ILE A 148 -2.89 4.29 -8.66
N ILE A 149 -2.46 3.46 -7.72
CA ILE A 149 -1.26 3.63 -6.91
C ILE A 149 -0.35 2.42 -7.01
N ASP A 150 0.94 2.67 -6.97
CA ASP A 150 1.97 1.65 -7.00
C ASP A 150 2.30 1.16 -5.59
N LEU A 151 2.42 -0.15 -5.42
CA LEU A 151 2.93 -0.77 -4.21
C LEU A 151 4.42 -1.07 -4.35
N TYR A 152 5.19 -0.65 -3.37
CA TYR A 152 6.63 -0.89 -3.27
C TYR A 152 6.97 -1.78 -2.08
N ALA A 153 8.02 -2.58 -2.25
CA ALA A 153 8.62 -3.35 -1.17
C ALA A 153 10.00 -2.76 -0.85
N LEU A 154 10.10 -2.07 0.28
CA LEU A 154 11.32 -1.39 0.73
C LEU A 154 12.21 -2.36 1.52
N LYS A 155 13.52 -2.26 1.32
CA LYS A 155 14.51 -3.00 2.12
C LYS A 155 14.65 -2.33 3.48
N SER A 156 13.91 -2.82 4.45
CA SER A 156 14.02 -2.36 5.83
C SER A 156 14.91 -3.27 6.68
N ASN A 157 15.09 -2.89 7.93
CA ASN A 157 15.86 -3.59 8.95
C ASN A 157 15.00 -3.83 10.19
N ARG A 158 15.60 -4.43 11.24
CA ARG A 158 14.90 -4.76 12.48
C ARG A 158 14.30 -3.54 13.18
N ASP A 159 14.98 -2.39 13.06
CA ASP A 159 14.65 -1.17 13.79
C ASP A 159 13.79 -0.21 12.94
N ASP A 160 13.46 -0.61 11.70
CA ASP A 160 12.71 0.17 10.70
C ASP A 160 13.28 1.58 10.47
N ILE A 161 14.63 1.68 10.50
CA ILE A 161 15.36 2.94 10.30
C ILE A 161 15.84 3.00 8.85
N ALA A 162 15.55 4.11 8.18
CA ALA A 162 16.02 4.37 6.82
C ALA A 162 17.56 4.37 6.76
N PRO A 163 18.16 3.75 5.72
CA PRO A 163 19.62 3.79 5.51
C PRO A 163 20.17 5.20 5.39
N LEU A 164 19.42 6.10 4.74
CA LEU A 164 19.75 7.50 4.61
C LEU A 164 18.52 8.36 4.93
N SER A 165 18.73 9.46 5.64
CA SER A 165 17.69 10.43 5.95
C SER A 165 18.04 11.79 5.36
N GLY A 166 17.08 12.72 5.35
CA GLY A 166 17.28 14.07 4.83
C GLY A 166 18.45 14.84 5.45
N GLY A 167 18.91 14.44 6.64
CA GLY A 167 20.08 15.03 7.27
C GLY A 167 21.42 14.80 6.54
N VAL A 168 21.48 13.86 5.59
CA VAL A 168 22.67 13.62 4.75
C VAL A 168 22.68 14.44 3.47
N VAL A 169 21.58 15.14 3.15
CA VAL A 169 21.49 16.02 1.99
C VAL A 169 22.26 17.31 2.30
N VAL A 170 23.39 17.52 1.62
CA VAL A 170 24.24 18.69 1.79
C VAL A 170 23.94 19.80 0.81
N ASP A 171 23.36 19.45 -0.35
CA ASP A 171 22.99 20.40 -1.40
C ASP A 171 21.79 19.87 -2.19
N ALA A 172 20.97 20.77 -2.71
CA ALA A 172 19.83 20.42 -3.55
C ALA A 172 19.61 21.50 -4.60
N MET A 173 19.64 21.14 -5.87
CA MET A 173 19.47 22.05 -6.99
C MET A 173 18.31 21.62 -7.88
N GLN A 174 17.62 22.60 -8.45
CA GLN A 174 16.69 22.35 -9.55
C GLN A 174 17.46 21.88 -10.78
N SER A 175 17.03 20.78 -11.35
CA SER A 175 17.56 20.22 -12.58
C SER A 175 16.43 19.73 -13.49
N TYR A 176 16.80 19.14 -14.62
CA TYR A 176 15.86 18.46 -15.51
C TYR A 176 16.36 17.04 -15.74
N ASP A 177 15.43 16.09 -15.79
CA ASP A 177 15.75 14.72 -16.15
C ASP A 177 16.06 14.56 -17.65
N MET A 178 16.37 13.33 -18.08
CA MET A 178 16.69 13.05 -19.50
C MET A 178 15.48 13.26 -20.43
N SER A 179 14.26 13.32 -19.92
CA SER A 179 13.02 13.60 -20.65
C SER A 179 12.66 15.08 -20.65
N GLY A 180 13.44 15.93 -19.98
CA GLY A 180 13.20 17.36 -19.87
C GLY A 180 12.16 17.73 -18.80
N SER A 181 11.78 16.80 -17.95
CA SER A 181 10.87 17.07 -16.83
C SER A 181 11.61 17.69 -15.64
N PRO A 182 10.98 18.59 -14.89
CA PRO A 182 11.60 19.19 -13.71
C PRO A 182 12.01 18.11 -12.69
N ALA A 183 13.24 18.17 -12.25
CA ALA A 183 13.84 17.26 -11.29
C ALA A 183 14.62 18.01 -10.22
N VAL A 184 14.98 17.34 -9.15
CA VAL A 184 15.88 17.84 -8.11
C VAL A 184 17.12 16.96 -8.08
N SER A 185 18.28 17.59 -8.24
CA SER A 185 19.57 16.93 -8.03
C SER A 185 20.00 17.15 -6.58
N MET A 186 20.40 16.07 -5.92
CA MET A 186 20.87 16.07 -4.53
C MET A 186 22.18 15.32 -4.42
#